data_a59f857a1d1478ecfd32db56c35bbdec
#
_entry.id   a59f857a1d1478ecfd32db56c35bbdec
#
_cell.length_a   1.000
_cell.length_b   1.000
_cell.length_c   1.000
_cell.angle_alpha   90.00
_cell.angle_beta   90.00
_cell.angle_gamma   90.00
#
_symmetry.space_group_name_H-M   'P 1'
#
loop_
_entity.id
_entity.type
_entity.pdbx_description
1 polymer ?
#
loop_
_entity_poly.entity_id
_entity_poly.type
_entity_poly.pdbx_seq_one_letter_code
_entity_poly.pdbx_strand_id
1 'polypeptide(L)'
;QSGFEREASKPELTVPSSLTVSLSKLKALRYGENPHQEAAWYSEQDEVGLSGAQVLQGKELSFTNLLDLDAATRLVLEFEEPAAAVLKHTTPCGVATAASIVEAYIAARETDPLSAFGGIVGLNRPIDVATATAITSTFIEGVVAPSVDSEAVGILSKKQAMRVLVVDLSSVREGRVGRRDVRSILGGWLLQCRDVVDEAAQPWNDGVSKPLLRVVTKRVPSDDEWRALRFAWRVCAHAKSNAVIFARGDRTVSLGAGQMSRVDAVNMAVLKAGEKLGGTVVASDGFFPFRDGLDAIAKAGATAVVQPGGSKRDAEVVAAADEHDIAMVMTGRRHFWH
;
A
#
# COMPACT_ATOMS: atom_id res chain seq x y z
N GLN A 1 -28.49 -15.72 -13.38
CA GLN A 1 -27.36 -16.65 -13.22
C GLN A 1 -26.08 -15.91 -13.54
N SER A 2 -25.24 -15.79 -12.55
CA SER A 2 -24.04 -14.98 -12.44
C SER A 2 -22.95 -15.43 -13.42
N GLY A 3 -22.65 -14.61 -14.42
CA GLY A 3 -21.56 -14.81 -15.37
C GLY A 3 -20.20 -14.30 -14.90
N PHE A 4 -19.73 -14.64 -13.71
CA PHE A 4 -18.43 -14.21 -13.16
C PHE A 4 -17.51 -15.37 -12.78
N GLU A 5 -17.69 -16.54 -13.38
CA GLU A 5 -16.74 -17.64 -13.27
C GLU A 5 -16.14 -17.93 -14.65
N ARG A 6 -15.17 -17.14 -15.08
CA ARG A 6 -14.08 -17.67 -15.90
C ARG A 6 -12.81 -17.50 -15.07
N GLU A 7 -12.49 -18.57 -14.38
CA GLU A 7 -11.19 -18.81 -13.79
C GLU A 7 -10.10 -18.54 -14.84
N ALA A 8 -9.36 -17.44 -14.70
CA ALA A 8 -7.97 -17.47 -15.10
C ALA A 8 -7.38 -18.64 -14.32
N SER A 9 -6.70 -19.57 -14.99
CA SER A 9 -6.09 -20.76 -14.40
C SER A 9 -5.31 -20.32 -13.17
N LYS A 10 -5.90 -20.56 -12.00
CA LYS A 10 -5.19 -20.37 -10.73
C LYS A 10 -3.96 -21.25 -10.84
N PRO A 11 -2.74 -20.72 -10.62
CA PRO A 11 -1.62 -21.62 -10.38
C PRO A 11 -2.10 -22.54 -9.28
N GLU A 12 -2.08 -23.84 -9.56
CA GLU A 12 -2.53 -24.86 -8.61
C GLU A 12 -1.63 -24.77 -7.40
N LEU A 13 -2.07 -24.01 -6.40
CA LEU A 13 -1.47 -24.06 -5.08
C LEU A 13 -1.86 -25.41 -4.53
N THR A 14 -0.99 -26.38 -4.71
CA THR A 14 -1.06 -27.61 -3.94
C THR A 14 -0.82 -27.26 -2.48
N VAL A 15 -1.93 -26.97 -1.76
CA VAL A 15 -1.86 -26.84 -0.31
C VAL A 15 -1.50 -28.21 0.23
N PRO A 16 -0.32 -28.37 0.86
CA PRO A 16 0.13 -29.70 1.31
C PRO A 16 -0.80 -30.23 2.42
N SER A 17 -0.90 -31.55 2.51
CA SER A 17 -1.66 -32.22 3.57
C SER A 17 -1.08 -31.97 4.98
N SER A 18 0.19 -31.63 5.07
CA SER A 18 0.88 -31.21 6.29
C SER A 18 1.85 -30.06 5.97
N LEU A 19 2.01 -29.13 6.91
CA LEU A 19 2.92 -28.00 6.80
C LEU A 19 3.92 -28.03 7.96
N THR A 20 5.21 -28.02 7.64
CA THR A 20 6.29 -27.79 8.59
C THR A 20 7.00 -26.50 8.24
N VAL A 21 7.12 -25.58 9.19
CA VAL A 21 7.86 -24.32 9.05
C VAL A 21 9.03 -24.36 10.03
N SER A 22 10.26 -24.28 9.51
CA SER A 22 11.47 -24.22 10.31
C SER A 22 11.98 -22.79 10.36
N LEU A 23 12.03 -22.23 11.56
CA LEU A 23 12.43 -20.86 11.80
C LEU A 23 13.54 -20.80 12.84
N SER A 24 14.60 -20.06 12.54
CA SER A 24 15.69 -19.77 13.48
C SER A 24 15.49 -18.41 14.13
N LYS A 25 15.67 -18.34 15.45
CA LYS A 25 15.56 -17.10 16.20
C LYS A 25 16.70 -16.15 15.82
N LEU A 26 16.35 -15.00 15.24
CA LEU A 26 17.29 -13.94 14.94
C LEU A 26 17.56 -13.08 16.19
N LYS A 27 16.50 -12.63 16.86
CA LYS A 27 16.62 -11.68 17.97
C LYS A 27 15.43 -11.79 18.92
N ALA A 28 15.67 -11.65 20.22
CA ALA A 28 14.63 -11.31 21.19
C ALA A 28 14.21 -9.86 20.95
N LEU A 29 12.92 -9.57 20.92
CA LEU A 29 12.40 -8.23 20.82
C LEU A 29 12.13 -7.68 22.21
N ARG A 30 12.11 -6.36 22.34
CA ARG A 30 11.87 -5.70 23.62
C ARG A 30 10.50 -6.10 24.21
N TYR A 31 9.48 -6.22 23.37
CA TYR A 31 8.12 -6.70 23.66
C TYR A 31 7.36 -6.93 22.35
N GLY A 32 6.18 -7.51 22.41
CA GLY A 32 5.27 -7.67 21.30
C GLY A 32 4.55 -6.38 20.91
N GLU A 33 3.26 -6.45 20.59
CA GLU A 33 2.47 -5.23 20.37
C GLU A 33 2.33 -4.42 21.65
N ASN A 34 2.29 -5.09 22.78
CA ASN A 34 2.15 -4.46 24.09
C ASN A 34 3.33 -4.83 25.02
N PRO A 35 3.68 -3.94 25.98
CA PRO A 35 4.85 -4.14 26.85
C PRO A 35 4.87 -5.42 27.68
N HIS A 36 3.71 -6.01 27.97
CA HIS A 36 3.60 -7.24 28.75
C HIS A 36 3.69 -8.53 27.89
N GLN A 37 3.81 -8.40 26.57
CA GLN A 37 3.88 -9.54 25.66
C GLN A 37 5.35 -9.84 25.33
N GLU A 38 5.79 -11.07 25.61
CA GLU A 38 7.09 -11.54 25.13
C GLU A 38 7.06 -11.69 23.61
N ALA A 39 8.16 -11.32 22.96
CA ALA A 39 8.29 -11.43 21.52
C ALA A 39 9.71 -11.73 21.06
N ALA A 40 9.84 -12.38 19.95
CA ALA A 40 11.08 -12.62 19.27
C ALA A 40 10.89 -12.58 17.75
N TRP A 41 11.94 -12.21 17.06
CA TRP A 41 12.01 -12.23 15.61
C TRP A 41 12.70 -13.50 15.15
N TYR A 42 12.10 -14.18 14.21
CA TYR A 42 12.59 -15.40 13.59
C TYR A 42 12.72 -15.21 12.09
N SER A 43 13.66 -15.92 11.46
CA SER A 43 13.78 -16.02 10.00
C SER A 43 13.72 -17.46 9.53
N GLU A 44 13.35 -17.66 8.29
CA GLU A 44 13.74 -18.82 7.49
C GLU A 44 15.26 -18.80 7.26
N GLN A 45 15.82 -19.87 6.69
CA GLN A 45 17.28 -19.99 6.50
C GLN A 45 17.87 -18.93 5.54
N ASP A 46 17.06 -18.44 4.61
CA ASP A 46 17.48 -17.39 3.68
C ASP A 46 17.26 -16.02 4.29
N GLU A 47 18.33 -15.29 4.57
CA GLU A 47 18.28 -13.90 5.07
C GLU A 47 17.89 -12.95 3.93
N VAL A 48 16.58 -12.93 3.59
CA VAL A 48 16.00 -12.11 2.53
C VAL A 48 15.05 -11.07 3.12
N GLY A 49 15.08 -9.87 2.59
CA GLY A 49 14.23 -8.78 3.07
C GLY A 49 14.69 -8.26 4.43
N LEU A 50 13.74 -8.07 5.35
CA LEU A 50 14.08 -7.50 6.66
C LEU A 50 14.99 -8.39 7.50
N SER A 51 14.95 -9.71 7.33
CA SER A 51 15.84 -10.62 8.08
C SER A 51 17.32 -10.42 7.72
N GLY A 52 17.61 -10.03 6.48
CA GLY A 52 18.94 -9.64 6.02
C GLY A 52 19.24 -8.13 6.14
N ALA A 53 18.38 -7.36 6.79
CA ALA A 53 18.54 -5.92 6.88
C ALA A 53 19.73 -5.52 7.77
N GLN A 54 20.51 -4.56 7.30
CA GLN A 54 21.51 -3.89 8.13
C GLN A 54 20.88 -2.73 8.90
N VAL A 55 20.91 -2.78 10.22
CA VAL A 55 20.49 -1.67 11.08
C VAL A 55 21.67 -0.74 11.27
N LEU A 56 21.61 0.46 10.68
CA LEU A 56 22.71 1.44 10.75
C LEU A 56 22.69 2.24 12.06
N GLN A 57 21.50 2.58 12.55
CA GLN A 57 21.33 3.33 13.80
C GLN A 57 19.92 3.15 14.38
N GLY A 58 19.71 3.68 15.57
CA GLY A 58 18.42 3.83 16.22
C GLY A 58 18.25 2.98 17.46
N LYS A 59 17.08 3.14 18.09
CA LYS A 59 16.66 2.29 19.21
C LYS A 59 16.41 0.87 18.74
N GLU A 60 16.35 -0.07 19.67
CA GLU A 60 15.96 -1.45 19.39
C GLU A 60 14.62 -1.50 18.64
N LEU A 61 14.56 -2.44 17.68
CA LEU A 61 13.33 -2.71 16.94
C LEU A 61 12.30 -3.37 17.86
N SER A 62 11.07 -2.89 17.83
CA SER A 62 9.92 -3.54 18.43
C SER A 62 9.18 -4.39 17.40
N PHE A 63 8.29 -5.20 17.88
CA PHE A 63 7.37 -5.99 17.04
C PHE A 63 6.63 -5.12 16.03
N THR A 64 6.02 -4.02 16.49
CA THR A 64 5.29 -3.08 15.63
C THR A 64 6.18 -2.36 14.63
N ASN A 65 7.43 -2.02 15.00
CA ASN A 65 8.36 -1.44 14.03
C ASN A 65 8.67 -2.38 12.88
N LEU A 66 8.82 -3.69 13.14
CA LEU A 66 9.06 -4.67 12.08
C LEU A 66 7.84 -4.81 11.16
N LEU A 67 6.62 -4.81 11.72
CA LEU A 67 5.39 -4.82 10.91
C LEU A 67 5.28 -3.59 10.01
N ASP A 68 5.54 -2.40 10.56
CA ASP A 68 5.46 -1.14 9.80
C ASP A 68 6.56 -1.06 8.73
N LEU A 69 7.79 -1.51 9.04
CA LEU A 69 8.88 -1.58 8.08
C LEU A 69 8.59 -2.58 6.94
N ASP A 70 8.02 -3.74 7.25
CA ASP A 70 7.60 -4.72 6.24
C ASP A 70 6.53 -4.13 5.32
N ALA A 71 5.49 -3.52 5.89
CA ALA A 71 4.43 -2.88 5.13
C ALA A 71 4.96 -1.74 4.23
N ALA A 72 5.86 -0.89 4.77
CA ALA A 72 6.49 0.19 4.03
C ALA A 72 7.35 -0.33 2.86
N THR A 73 8.14 -1.36 3.11
CA THR A 73 8.99 -1.99 2.09
C THR A 73 8.14 -2.59 0.96
N ARG A 74 7.09 -3.34 1.32
CA ARG A 74 6.19 -3.95 0.32
C ARG A 74 5.53 -2.90 -0.56
N LEU A 75 5.06 -1.82 0.03
CA LEU A 75 4.35 -0.77 -0.70
C LEU A 75 5.26 -0.05 -1.70
N VAL A 76 6.48 0.32 -1.32
CA VAL A 76 7.39 1.00 -2.27
C VAL A 76 7.91 0.07 -3.37
N LEU A 77 7.88 -1.24 -3.16
CA LEU A 77 8.21 -2.23 -4.18
C LEU A 77 7.18 -2.34 -5.30
N GLU A 78 5.98 -1.78 -5.14
CA GLU A 78 4.99 -1.68 -6.22
C GLU A 78 5.46 -0.74 -7.35
N PHE A 79 6.43 0.14 -7.08
CA PHE A 79 6.83 1.21 -7.99
C PHE A 79 8.26 1.01 -8.49
N GLU A 80 8.45 1.29 -9.79
CA GLU A 80 9.77 1.33 -10.40
C GLU A 80 10.38 2.73 -10.36
N GLU A 81 9.54 3.76 -10.41
CA GLU A 81 9.92 5.17 -10.25
C GLU A 81 10.41 5.42 -8.81
N PRO A 82 11.18 6.51 -8.54
CA PRO A 82 11.51 6.89 -7.16
C PRO A 82 10.23 7.05 -6.35
N ALA A 83 10.05 6.20 -5.35
CA ALA A 83 8.82 6.09 -4.55
C ALA A 83 9.11 6.19 -3.07
N ALA A 84 8.24 6.89 -2.37
CA ALA A 84 8.21 6.99 -0.93
C ALA A 84 6.82 6.68 -0.37
N ALA A 85 6.79 5.97 0.75
CA ALA A 85 5.60 5.71 1.52
C ALA A 85 5.83 6.07 2.97
N VAL A 86 4.90 6.78 3.57
CA VAL A 86 4.87 7.05 5.02
C VAL A 86 3.73 6.27 5.62
N LEU A 87 4.03 5.41 6.56
CA LEU A 87 3.05 4.50 7.18
C LEU A 87 3.00 4.69 8.70
N LYS A 88 1.85 4.35 9.26
CA LYS A 88 1.66 4.25 10.70
C LYS A 88 0.67 3.12 10.99
N HIS A 89 1.03 2.22 11.91
CA HIS A 89 0.20 1.04 12.23
C HIS A 89 -0.13 0.20 10.97
N THR A 90 0.90 -0.06 10.17
CA THR A 90 0.85 -0.78 8.88
C THR A 90 -0.01 -0.14 7.78
N THR A 91 -0.62 1.02 8.04
CA THR A 91 -1.51 1.70 7.09
C THR A 91 -0.82 2.93 6.50
N PRO A 92 -0.91 3.19 5.19
CA PRO A 92 -0.34 4.39 4.59
C PRO A 92 -0.96 5.67 5.16
N CYS A 93 -0.11 6.64 5.51
CA CYS A 93 -0.51 8.03 5.72
C CYS A 93 -0.42 8.82 4.41
N GLY A 94 0.50 8.43 3.55
CA GLY A 94 0.68 8.98 2.23
C GLY A 94 1.74 8.22 1.43
N VAL A 95 1.58 8.24 0.12
CA VAL A 95 2.46 7.59 -0.87
C VAL A 95 2.62 8.50 -2.06
N ALA A 96 3.82 8.58 -2.60
CA ALA A 96 4.06 9.29 -3.85
C ALA A 96 5.22 8.69 -4.62
N THR A 97 5.18 8.88 -5.94
CA THR A 97 6.36 8.78 -6.81
C THR A 97 6.68 10.17 -7.39
N ALA A 98 7.95 10.41 -7.72
CA ALA A 98 8.40 11.67 -8.29
C ALA A 98 9.69 11.47 -9.11
N ALA A 99 10.22 12.56 -9.68
CA ALA A 99 11.49 12.53 -10.39
C ALA A 99 12.69 12.23 -9.47
N SER A 100 12.60 12.62 -8.20
CA SER A 100 13.61 12.35 -7.17
C SER A 100 12.99 11.73 -5.91
N ILE A 101 13.80 11.03 -5.13
CA ILE A 101 13.32 10.38 -3.91
C ILE A 101 12.95 11.39 -2.81
N VAL A 102 13.61 12.53 -2.76
CA VAL A 102 13.28 13.61 -1.82
C VAL A 102 11.92 14.23 -2.14
N GLU A 103 11.61 14.47 -3.43
CA GLU A 103 10.30 14.96 -3.85
C GLU A 103 9.19 13.94 -3.55
N ALA A 104 9.44 12.66 -3.83
CA ALA A 104 8.51 11.59 -3.50
C ALA A 104 8.23 11.55 -1.98
N TYR A 105 9.26 11.63 -1.14
CA TYR A 105 9.10 11.65 0.31
C TYR A 105 8.30 12.87 0.81
N ILE A 106 8.64 14.07 0.32
CA ILE A 106 7.90 15.28 0.71
C ILE A 106 6.43 15.17 0.31
N ALA A 107 6.14 14.75 -0.93
CA ALA A 107 4.78 14.61 -1.41
C ALA A 107 3.99 13.54 -0.63
N ALA A 108 4.61 12.42 -0.29
CA ALA A 108 4.00 11.37 0.54
C ALA A 108 3.66 11.89 1.94
N ARG A 109 4.60 12.56 2.60
CA ARG A 109 4.40 13.15 3.94
C ARG A 109 3.29 14.20 3.96
N GLU A 110 3.21 15.06 2.95
CA GLU A 110 2.23 16.15 2.86
C GLU A 110 0.80 15.69 2.55
N THR A 111 0.58 14.40 2.28
CA THR A 111 -0.76 13.82 2.16
C THR A 111 -1.54 13.96 3.49
N ASP A 112 -0.92 13.53 4.59
CA ASP A 112 -1.46 13.64 5.95
C ASP A 112 -0.30 13.89 6.93
N PRO A 113 0.19 15.15 7.06
CA PRO A 113 1.35 15.47 7.91
C PRO A 113 1.11 15.15 9.39
N LEU A 114 -0.14 15.21 9.84
CA LEU A 114 -0.51 14.91 11.22
C LEU A 114 -0.29 13.42 11.53
N SER A 115 -0.79 12.53 10.67
CA SER A 115 -0.62 11.09 10.84
C SER A 115 0.82 10.65 10.56
N ALA A 116 1.51 11.30 9.63
CA ALA A 116 2.90 11.03 9.29
C ALA A 116 3.89 11.29 10.43
N PHE A 117 3.53 12.14 11.41
CA PHE A 117 4.35 12.39 12.59
C PHE A 117 4.52 11.10 13.42
N GLY A 118 5.77 10.68 13.61
CA GLY A 118 6.12 9.42 14.29
C GLY A 118 5.86 8.16 13.43
N GLY A 119 5.70 8.33 12.13
CA GLY A 119 5.53 7.21 11.20
C GLY A 119 6.84 6.53 10.81
N ILE A 120 6.69 5.46 10.03
CA ILE A 120 7.78 4.73 9.36
C ILE A 120 7.79 5.12 7.88
N VAL A 121 8.99 5.33 7.35
CA VAL A 121 9.21 5.72 5.94
C VAL A 121 9.82 4.55 5.17
N GLY A 122 9.20 4.16 4.06
CA GLY A 122 9.79 3.27 3.06
C GLY A 122 10.25 4.06 1.84
N LEU A 123 11.43 3.75 1.34
CA LEU A 123 12.01 4.34 0.14
C LEU A 123 12.53 3.23 -0.78
N ASN A 124 12.32 3.35 -2.09
CA ASN A 124 12.85 2.40 -3.07
C ASN A 124 14.13 2.87 -3.76
N ARG A 125 14.72 3.97 -3.29
CA ARG A 125 16.00 4.53 -3.75
C ARG A 125 16.90 4.86 -2.56
N PRO A 126 18.21 5.02 -2.77
CA PRO A 126 19.15 5.46 -1.74
C PRO A 126 18.71 6.73 -1.03
N ILE A 127 19.04 6.82 0.27
CA ILE A 127 18.88 8.06 1.02
C ILE A 127 20.07 8.97 0.70
N ASP A 128 19.84 10.01 -0.07
CA ASP A 128 20.81 11.07 -0.33
C ASP A 128 20.76 12.17 0.73
N VAL A 129 21.64 13.17 0.62
CA VAL A 129 21.72 14.32 1.54
C VAL A 129 20.40 15.09 1.64
N ALA A 130 19.74 15.32 0.48
CA ALA A 130 18.49 16.08 0.44
C ALA A 130 17.36 15.31 1.15
N THR A 131 17.27 14.01 0.90
CA THR A 131 16.28 13.12 1.53
C THR A 131 16.52 12.98 3.03
N ALA A 132 17.78 12.80 3.45
CA ALA A 132 18.15 12.75 4.87
C ALA A 132 17.77 14.05 5.59
N THR A 133 18.01 15.20 4.96
CA THR A 133 17.64 16.52 5.48
C THR A 133 16.12 16.64 5.64
N ALA A 134 15.36 16.23 4.61
CA ALA A 134 13.91 16.26 4.65
C ALA A 134 13.32 15.32 5.72
N ILE A 135 13.86 14.10 5.88
CA ILE A 135 13.42 13.13 6.90
C ILE A 135 13.70 13.68 8.30
N THR A 136 14.88 14.24 8.52
CA THR A 136 15.27 14.72 9.85
C THR A 136 14.61 16.04 10.26
N SER A 137 13.95 16.74 9.32
CA SER A 137 13.20 17.98 9.60
C SER A 137 11.93 17.76 10.44
N THR A 138 11.43 16.51 10.50
CA THR A 138 10.26 16.13 11.30
C THR A 138 10.60 14.98 12.25
N PHE A 139 9.64 14.53 13.05
CA PHE A 139 9.80 13.33 13.86
C PHE A 139 9.33 12.12 13.05
N ILE A 140 10.30 11.27 12.66
CA ILE A 140 10.10 9.97 12.01
C ILE A 140 10.69 8.90 12.93
N GLU A 141 9.98 7.82 13.17
CA GLU A 141 10.41 6.76 14.07
C GLU A 141 11.41 5.80 13.41
N GLY A 142 11.27 5.57 12.11
CA GLY A 142 12.20 4.73 11.36
C GLY A 142 12.08 4.91 9.85
N VAL A 143 13.15 4.54 9.16
CA VAL A 143 13.23 4.55 7.70
C VAL A 143 13.88 3.28 7.19
N VAL A 144 13.37 2.74 6.08
CA VAL A 144 13.95 1.63 5.34
C VAL A 144 14.22 2.06 3.89
N ALA A 145 15.42 1.76 3.41
CA ALA A 145 15.88 2.10 2.06
C ALA A 145 16.88 1.05 1.54
N PRO A 146 17.17 1.01 0.21
CA PRO A 146 18.17 0.09 -0.34
C PRO A 146 19.61 0.45 0.07
N SER A 147 19.89 1.71 0.33
CA SER A 147 21.21 2.18 0.82
C SER A 147 21.10 3.60 1.38
N VAL A 148 22.19 4.05 2.00
CA VAL A 148 22.37 5.41 2.51
C VAL A 148 23.70 5.95 1.97
N ASP A 149 23.68 7.12 1.35
CA ASP A 149 24.88 7.78 0.88
C ASP A 149 25.78 8.18 2.06
N SER A 150 27.08 8.07 1.90
CA SER A 150 28.04 8.33 2.97
C SER A 150 27.89 9.73 3.61
N GLU A 151 27.58 10.73 2.78
CA GLU A 151 27.37 12.11 3.23
C GLU A 151 26.05 12.29 4.00
N ALA A 152 25.05 11.44 3.74
CA ALA A 152 23.76 11.47 4.42
C ALA A 152 23.82 10.88 5.83
N VAL A 153 24.75 9.97 6.12
CA VAL A 153 24.90 9.31 7.42
C VAL A 153 25.05 10.33 8.56
N GLY A 154 25.90 11.37 8.35
CA GLY A 154 26.10 12.43 9.34
C GLY A 154 24.86 13.28 9.64
N ILE A 155 23.92 13.37 8.67
CA ILE A 155 22.65 14.09 8.85
C ILE A 155 21.68 13.22 9.66
N LEU A 156 21.55 11.95 9.28
CA LEU A 156 20.66 11.00 9.98
C LEU A 156 21.08 10.79 11.44
N SER A 157 22.38 10.77 11.73
CA SER A 157 22.94 10.58 13.07
C SER A 157 22.53 11.66 14.07
N LYS A 158 22.08 12.84 13.62
CA LYS A 158 21.51 13.88 14.50
C LYS A 158 20.20 13.42 15.18
N LYS A 159 19.53 12.41 14.63
CA LYS A 159 18.31 11.80 15.17
C LYS A 159 18.62 10.39 15.70
N GLN A 160 19.48 10.27 16.69
CA GLN A 160 19.99 8.99 17.21
C GLN A 160 18.93 7.94 17.55
N ALA A 161 17.74 8.35 17.95
CA ALA A 161 16.65 7.44 18.30
C ALA A 161 15.92 6.86 17.06
N MET A 162 16.03 7.51 15.88
CA MET A 162 15.40 7.08 14.64
C MET A 162 16.10 5.83 14.12
N ARG A 163 15.31 4.83 13.77
CA ARG A 163 15.81 3.58 13.21
C ARG A 163 16.08 3.76 11.71
N VAL A 164 17.29 3.41 11.27
CA VAL A 164 17.66 3.44 9.85
C VAL A 164 18.07 2.04 9.44
N LEU A 165 17.32 1.45 8.52
CA LEU A 165 17.55 0.11 7.99
C LEU A 165 17.89 0.17 6.51
N VAL A 166 18.88 -0.64 6.14
CA VAL A 166 19.23 -0.90 4.74
C VAL A 166 18.81 -2.32 4.39
N VAL A 167 18.05 -2.46 3.30
CA VAL A 167 17.49 -3.73 2.83
C VAL A 167 17.78 -3.89 1.35
N ASP A 168 18.31 -5.04 0.95
CA ASP A 168 18.40 -5.39 -0.47
C ASP A 168 16.99 -5.61 -1.05
N LEU A 169 16.48 -4.59 -1.75
CA LEU A 169 15.16 -4.61 -2.36
C LEU A 169 15.09 -5.51 -3.60
N SER A 170 16.23 -5.81 -4.26
CA SER A 170 16.25 -6.71 -5.42
C SER A 170 15.94 -8.13 -5.00
N SER A 171 16.57 -8.62 -3.92
CA SER A 171 16.31 -9.95 -3.36
C SER A 171 14.86 -10.10 -2.88
N VAL A 172 14.25 -9.02 -2.35
CA VAL A 172 12.84 -9.02 -1.95
C VAL A 172 11.92 -9.12 -3.16
N ARG A 173 12.22 -8.41 -4.27
CA ARG A 173 11.45 -8.50 -5.52
C ARG A 173 11.48 -9.91 -6.09
N GLU A 174 12.63 -10.52 -6.17
CA GLU A 174 12.80 -11.90 -6.67
C GLU A 174 12.07 -12.93 -5.79
N GLY A 175 12.03 -12.72 -4.47
CA GLY A 175 11.38 -13.60 -3.52
C GLY A 175 9.88 -13.32 -3.29
N ARG A 176 9.26 -12.35 -3.96
CA ARG A 176 7.82 -12.02 -3.79
C ARG A 176 6.90 -13.13 -4.28
N VAL A 177 7.26 -13.75 -5.39
CA VAL A 177 6.43 -14.79 -6.02
C VAL A 177 6.50 -16.08 -5.21
N GLY A 178 5.35 -16.67 -4.92
CA GLY A 178 5.23 -17.96 -4.24
C GLY A 178 5.35 -17.93 -2.72
N ARG A 179 5.62 -16.78 -2.08
CA ARG A 179 5.61 -16.68 -0.62
C ARG A 179 4.20 -16.79 -0.05
N ARG A 180 4.11 -17.41 1.12
CA ARG A 180 2.87 -17.69 1.83
C ARG A 180 2.74 -16.77 3.04
N ASP A 181 1.51 -16.38 3.34
CA ASP A 181 1.15 -15.77 4.62
C ASP A 181 0.56 -16.83 5.53
N VAL A 182 1.04 -16.85 6.77
CA VAL A 182 0.58 -17.75 7.80
C VAL A 182 0.05 -16.95 8.97
N ARG A 183 -1.17 -17.21 9.38
CA ARG A 183 -1.82 -16.51 10.49
C ARG A 183 -2.36 -17.50 11.51
N SER A 184 -2.05 -17.28 12.77
CA SER A 184 -2.62 -18.05 13.88
C SER A 184 -4.09 -17.68 14.10
N ILE A 185 -4.90 -18.69 14.38
CA ILE A 185 -6.28 -18.56 14.87
C ILE A 185 -6.47 -19.49 16.06
N LEU A 186 -7.59 -19.37 16.79
CA LEU A 186 -7.88 -20.28 17.87
C LEU A 186 -7.92 -21.73 17.36
N GLY A 187 -7.00 -22.56 17.87
CA GLY A 187 -6.91 -23.98 17.54
C GLY A 187 -6.33 -24.32 16.18
N GLY A 188 -5.74 -23.34 15.45
CA GLY A 188 -5.20 -23.62 14.12
C GLY A 188 -4.40 -22.52 13.48
N TRP A 189 -4.12 -22.69 12.19
CA TRP A 189 -3.38 -21.76 11.34
C TRP A 189 -4.07 -21.63 10.00
N LEU A 190 -4.14 -20.40 9.50
CA LEU A 190 -4.54 -20.11 8.13
C LEU A 190 -3.29 -19.94 7.28
N LEU A 191 -3.30 -20.52 6.09
CA LEU A 191 -2.27 -20.40 5.08
C LEU A 191 -2.89 -19.87 3.80
N GLN A 192 -2.28 -18.85 3.23
CA GLN A 192 -2.65 -18.33 1.91
C GLN A 192 -1.41 -17.94 1.11
N CYS A 193 -1.55 -17.78 -0.19
CA CYS A 193 -0.57 -17.04 -0.97
C CYS A 193 -0.62 -15.56 -0.62
N ARG A 194 0.54 -14.91 -0.67
CA ARG A 194 0.58 -13.47 -0.65
C ARG A 194 -0.20 -12.89 -1.80
N ASP A 195 -0.93 -11.82 -1.49
CA ASP A 195 -1.58 -11.02 -2.50
C ASP A 195 -0.55 -10.25 -3.34
N VAL A 196 -0.79 -10.15 -4.64
CA VAL A 196 0.04 -9.44 -5.61
C VAL A 196 -0.85 -8.65 -6.56
N VAL A 197 -0.41 -7.46 -6.96
CA VAL A 197 -1.18 -6.53 -7.82
C VAL A 197 -0.73 -6.67 -9.27
N ASP A 198 -0.78 -7.91 -9.80
CA ASP A 198 -0.28 -8.25 -11.14
C ASP A 198 -0.97 -7.47 -12.25
N GLU A 199 -2.27 -7.20 -12.12
CA GLU A 199 -3.05 -6.45 -13.11
C GLU A 199 -2.60 -4.99 -13.23
N ALA A 200 -1.87 -4.48 -12.25
CA ALA A 200 -1.26 -3.15 -12.27
C ALA A 200 0.26 -3.16 -12.52
N ALA A 201 0.86 -4.33 -12.82
CA ALA A 201 2.28 -4.43 -13.12
C ALA A 201 2.68 -3.63 -14.37
N GLN A 202 1.80 -3.62 -15.40
CA GLN A 202 2.02 -2.89 -16.64
C GLN A 202 1.10 -1.66 -16.74
N PRO A 203 1.45 -0.63 -17.52
CA PRO A 203 0.58 0.53 -17.76
C PRO A 203 -0.82 0.09 -18.24
N TRP A 204 -1.86 0.81 -17.80
CA TRP A 204 -3.25 0.46 -18.14
C TRP A 204 -3.73 1.04 -19.47
N ASN A 205 -3.05 2.06 -19.98
CA ASN A 205 -3.37 2.78 -21.23
C ASN A 205 -2.35 2.55 -22.35
N ASP A 206 -1.65 1.40 -22.35
CA ASP A 206 -0.62 1.05 -23.34
C ASP A 206 -1.17 0.47 -24.66
N GLY A 207 -2.50 0.46 -24.83
CA GLY A 207 -3.17 -0.14 -25.99
C GLY A 207 -3.20 -1.67 -26.00
N VAL A 208 -2.59 -2.33 -25.01
CA VAL A 208 -2.64 -3.78 -24.86
C VAL A 208 -3.93 -4.18 -24.16
N SER A 209 -4.64 -5.16 -24.73
CA SER A 209 -5.86 -5.69 -24.09
C SER A 209 -5.53 -6.29 -22.72
N LYS A 210 -6.21 -5.79 -21.68
CA LYS A 210 -6.14 -6.32 -20.33
C LYS A 210 -7.44 -7.02 -19.99
N PRO A 211 -7.50 -8.35 -20.06
CA PRO A 211 -8.77 -9.11 -19.97
C PRO A 211 -9.61 -8.80 -18.73
N LEU A 212 -8.95 -8.38 -17.63
CA LEU A 212 -9.61 -8.06 -16.37
C LEU A 212 -10.06 -6.59 -16.26
N LEU A 213 -9.42 -5.66 -16.99
CA LEU A 213 -9.75 -4.24 -16.92
C LEU A 213 -10.88 -3.90 -17.85
N ARG A 214 -11.98 -3.34 -17.34
CA ARG A 214 -13.14 -2.93 -18.13
C ARG A 214 -13.59 -1.54 -17.74
N VAL A 215 -13.63 -0.63 -18.69
CA VAL A 215 -14.40 0.61 -18.55
C VAL A 215 -15.88 0.24 -18.67
N VAL A 216 -16.67 0.57 -17.65
CA VAL A 216 -18.09 0.18 -17.54
C VAL A 216 -19.04 1.35 -17.65
N THR A 217 -18.53 2.59 -17.71
CA THR A 217 -19.29 3.85 -17.88
C THR A 217 -19.19 4.36 -19.31
N LYS A 218 -20.08 5.31 -19.66
CA LYS A 218 -20.06 6.02 -20.96
C LYS A 218 -18.79 6.84 -21.11
N ARG A 219 -18.36 7.53 -20.03
CA ARG A 219 -17.12 8.26 -19.98
C ARG A 219 -15.94 7.31 -19.81
N VAL A 220 -14.89 7.52 -20.60
CA VAL A 220 -13.63 6.77 -20.52
C VAL A 220 -12.61 7.62 -19.76
N PRO A 221 -11.75 7.04 -18.91
CA PRO A 221 -10.69 7.80 -18.25
C PRO A 221 -9.73 8.42 -19.28
N SER A 222 -9.27 9.66 -19.02
CA SER A 222 -8.16 10.28 -19.75
C SER A 222 -6.84 9.57 -19.43
N ASP A 223 -5.78 9.84 -20.20
CA ASP A 223 -4.45 9.26 -19.97
C ASP A 223 -3.90 9.59 -18.58
N ASP A 224 -4.15 10.80 -18.10
CA ASP A 224 -3.76 11.22 -16.75
C ASP A 224 -4.56 10.47 -15.67
N GLU A 225 -5.86 10.27 -15.89
CA GLU A 225 -6.70 9.49 -14.99
C GLU A 225 -6.29 8.01 -14.98
N TRP A 226 -5.96 7.42 -16.12
CA TRP A 226 -5.47 6.05 -16.18
C TRP A 226 -4.21 5.85 -15.35
N ARG A 227 -3.23 6.77 -15.45
CA ARG A 227 -2.02 6.74 -14.62
C ARG A 227 -2.35 6.86 -13.14
N ALA A 228 -3.17 7.83 -12.78
CA ALA A 228 -3.55 8.08 -11.39
C ALA A 228 -4.40 6.93 -10.80
N LEU A 229 -5.31 6.31 -11.58
CA LEU A 229 -6.08 5.14 -11.16
C LEU A 229 -5.18 3.93 -10.89
N ARG A 230 -4.20 3.67 -11.79
CA ARG A 230 -3.23 2.59 -11.59
C ARG A 230 -2.36 2.83 -10.35
N PHE A 231 -1.90 4.06 -10.14
CA PHE A 231 -1.17 4.44 -8.93
C PHE A 231 -2.04 4.21 -7.66
N ALA A 232 -3.25 4.76 -7.64
CA ALA A 232 -4.18 4.64 -6.52
C ALA A 232 -4.53 3.17 -6.21
N TRP A 233 -4.68 2.33 -7.24
CA TRP A 233 -4.97 0.91 -7.11
C TRP A 233 -3.87 0.15 -6.39
N ARG A 234 -2.59 0.38 -6.77
CA ARG A 234 -1.43 -0.21 -6.10
C ARG A 234 -1.37 0.19 -4.62
N VAL A 235 -1.61 1.47 -4.31
CA VAL A 235 -1.64 1.94 -2.93
C VAL A 235 -2.79 1.30 -2.16
N CYS A 236 -3.96 1.18 -2.80
CA CYS A 236 -5.18 0.67 -2.18
C CYS A 236 -5.03 -0.80 -1.71
N ALA A 237 -4.32 -1.62 -2.49
CA ALA A 237 -4.03 -3.01 -2.14
C ALA A 237 -3.16 -3.17 -0.87
N HIS A 238 -2.48 -2.11 -0.44
CA HIS A 238 -1.66 -2.07 0.77
C HIS A 238 -2.29 -1.27 1.92
N ALA A 239 -3.57 -0.95 1.82
CA ALA A 239 -4.32 -0.27 2.87
C ALA A 239 -5.30 -1.23 3.56
N LYS A 240 -5.47 -1.09 4.87
CA LYS A 240 -6.40 -1.93 5.65
C LYS A 240 -7.84 -1.77 5.16
N SER A 241 -8.50 -2.88 4.89
CA SER A 241 -9.90 -2.93 4.43
C SER A 241 -10.89 -2.44 5.51
N ASN A 242 -12.00 -1.78 5.16
CA ASN A 242 -12.29 -1.23 3.84
C ASN A 242 -11.41 -0.02 3.58
N ALA A 243 -10.86 0.07 2.37
CA ALA A 243 -9.97 1.14 1.98
C ALA A 243 -10.47 1.89 0.73
N VAL A 244 -10.33 3.22 0.78
CA VAL A 244 -10.57 4.12 -0.35
C VAL A 244 -9.42 5.13 -0.42
N ILE A 245 -8.79 5.23 -1.59
CA ILE A 245 -7.65 6.09 -1.84
C ILE A 245 -8.02 7.15 -2.86
N PHE A 246 -7.91 8.41 -2.51
CA PHE A 246 -7.97 9.54 -3.44
C PHE A 246 -6.56 9.89 -3.89
N ALA A 247 -6.34 9.94 -5.20
CA ALA A 247 -5.04 10.26 -5.78
C ALA A 247 -5.16 11.29 -6.91
N ARG A 248 -4.06 11.99 -7.18
CA ARG A 248 -3.90 12.88 -8.34
C ARG A 248 -2.50 12.71 -8.90
N GLY A 249 -2.42 12.34 -10.19
CA GLY A 249 -1.14 11.96 -10.78
C GLY A 249 -0.53 10.80 -10.00
N ASP A 250 0.70 10.97 -9.56
CA ASP A 250 1.51 9.93 -8.93
C ASP A 250 1.64 10.13 -7.40
N ARG A 251 0.59 10.67 -6.75
CA ARG A 251 0.55 10.85 -5.29
C ARG A 251 -0.85 10.68 -4.72
N THR A 252 -0.91 10.21 -3.50
CA THR A 252 -2.12 10.24 -2.69
C THR A 252 -2.49 11.67 -2.30
N VAL A 253 -3.78 11.97 -2.27
CA VAL A 253 -4.32 13.25 -1.77
C VAL A 253 -4.99 13.04 -0.41
N SER A 254 -5.69 11.92 -0.26
CA SER A 254 -6.28 11.48 0.99
C SER A 254 -6.61 10.01 0.95
N LEU A 255 -6.81 9.42 2.10
CA LEU A 255 -7.22 8.02 2.22
C LEU A 255 -8.09 7.78 3.46
N GLY A 256 -9.02 6.86 3.31
CA GLY A 256 -9.77 6.25 4.41
C GLY A 256 -9.52 4.75 4.39
N ALA A 257 -9.11 4.18 5.51
CA ALA A 257 -8.75 2.77 5.62
C ALA A 257 -9.20 2.18 6.95
N GLY A 258 -9.36 0.86 7.01
CA GLY A 258 -9.73 0.13 8.23
C GLY A 258 -11.16 0.39 8.69
N GLN A 259 -12.05 0.79 7.79
CA GLN A 259 -13.44 1.12 8.14
C GLN A 259 -14.37 -0.08 7.95
N MET A 260 -15.38 -0.20 8.81
CA MET A 260 -16.36 -1.29 8.76
C MET A 260 -17.29 -1.16 7.55
N SER A 261 -17.54 0.05 7.06
CA SER A 261 -18.33 0.27 5.84
C SER A 261 -17.53 1.00 4.76
N ARG A 262 -17.89 0.76 3.50
CA ARG A 262 -17.26 1.40 2.34
C ARG A 262 -17.50 2.91 2.33
N VAL A 263 -18.73 3.33 2.64
CA VAL A 263 -19.11 4.74 2.70
C VAL A 263 -18.35 5.47 3.82
N ASP A 264 -18.07 4.83 4.96
CA ASP A 264 -17.26 5.43 6.03
C ASP A 264 -15.81 5.62 5.60
N ALA A 265 -15.25 4.68 4.81
CA ALA A 265 -13.92 4.87 4.25
C ALA A 265 -13.86 6.10 3.31
N VAL A 266 -14.89 6.29 2.48
CA VAL A 266 -15.02 7.52 1.66
C VAL A 266 -15.11 8.76 2.55
N ASN A 267 -16.03 8.77 3.51
CA ASN A 267 -16.28 9.92 4.37
C ASN A 267 -15.03 10.29 5.20
N MET A 268 -14.28 9.30 5.68
CA MET A 268 -13.04 9.53 6.40
C MET A 268 -11.98 10.19 5.50
N ALA A 269 -11.85 9.72 4.26
CA ALA A 269 -10.93 10.33 3.29
C ALA A 269 -11.34 11.77 2.98
N VAL A 270 -12.63 12.02 2.77
CA VAL A 270 -13.18 13.38 2.51
C VAL A 270 -12.92 14.31 3.70
N LEU A 271 -13.18 13.84 4.92
CA LEU A 271 -12.95 14.62 6.15
C LEU A 271 -11.48 15.05 6.29
N LYS A 272 -10.55 14.13 6.03
CA LYS A 272 -9.10 14.39 6.13
C LYS A 272 -8.57 15.32 5.05
N ALA A 273 -9.12 15.23 3.85
CA ALA A 273 -8.69 16.04 2.72
C ALA A 273 -9.11 17.49 2.78
N GLY A 274 -10.23 17.79 3.39
CA GLY A 274 -10.89 19.10 3.28
C GLY A 274 -11.24 19.41 1.81
N GLU A 275 -10.83 20.55 1.29
CA GLU A 275 -11.18 21.03 -0.07
C GLU A 275 -10.25 20.49 -1.19
N LYS A 276 -9.33 19.55 -0.90
CA LYS A 276 -8.27 19.14 -1.83
C LYS A 276 -8.70 18.13 -2.91
N LEU A 277 -9.92 17.61 -2.88
CA LEU A 277 -10.33 16.42 -3.65
C LEU A 277 -10.82 16.71 -5.08
N GLY A 278 -11.10 17.94 -5.44
CA GLY A 278 -11.54 18.26 -6.82
C GLY A 278 -10.53 17.78 -7.88
N GLY A 279 -11.01 17.04 -8.89
CA GLY A 279 -10.19 16.50 -9.96
C GLY A 279 -9.28 15.33 -9.57
N THR A 280 -9.56 14.65 -8.45
CA THR A 280 -8.87 13.40 -8.07
C THR A 280 -9.51 12.18 -8.73
N VAL A 281 -8.77 11.08 -8.74
CA VAL A 281 -9.30 9.74 -9.01
C VAL A 281 -9.40 8.96 -7.71
N VAL A 282 -10.20 7.88 -7.71
CA VAL A 282 -10.44 7.06 -6.52
C VAL A 282 -10.21 5.59 -6.80
N ALA A 283 -9.49 4.90 -5.91
CA ALA A 283 -9.41 3.45 -5.87
C ALA A 283 -10.11 2.91 -4.62
N SER A 284 -10.82 1.79 -4.79
CA SER A 284 -11.51 1.07 -3.72
C SER A 284 -11.11 -0.39 -3.73
N ASP A 285 -10.60 -0.93 -2.60
CA ASP A 285 -10.10 -2.31 -2.45
C ASP A 285 -11.17 -3.39 -2.64
N GLY A 286 -12.45 -3.02 -2.54
CA GLY A 286 -13.63 -3.84 -2.79
C GLY A 286 -14.71 -3.08 -3.56
N PHE A 287 -15.76 -3.77 -3.97
CA PHE A 287 -16.87 -3.16 -4.69
C PHE A 287 -17.70 -2.21 -3.81
N PHE A 288 -18.36 -1.24 -4.45
CA PHE A 288 -19.37 -0.42 -3.78
C PHE A 288 -20.68 -1.22 -3.70
N PRO A 289 -21.18 -1.50 -2.47
CA PRO A 289 -22.43 -2.27 -2.33
C PRO A 289 -23.69 -1.48 -2.72
N PHE A 290 -23.61 -0.13 -2.65
CA PHE A 290 -24.67 0.83 -2.94
C PHE A 290 -24.09 2.07 -3.59
N ARG A 291 -24.93 2.91 -4.18
CA ARG A 291 -24.51 4.16 -4.83
C ARG A 291 -24.02 5.26 -3.87
N ASP A 292 -24.36 5.17 -2.60
CA ASP A 292 -24.05 6.18 -1.56
C ASP A 292 -22.57 6.53 -1.47
N GLY A 293 -21.69 5.53 -1.52
CA GLY A 293 -20.24 5.73 -1.57
C GLY A 293 -19.79 6.47 -2.83
N LEU A 294 -20.38 6.15 -3.99
CA LEU A 294 -20.08 6.83 -5.24
C LEU A 294 -20.62 8.26 -5.27
N ASP A 295 -21.85 8.48 -4.77
CA ASP A 295 -22.43 9.82 -4.65
C ASP A 295 -21.56 10.73 -3.74
N ALA A 296 -21.00 10.18 -2.64
CA ALA A 296 -20.06 10.90 -1.79
C ALA A 296 -18.73 11.24 -2.51
N ILE A 297 -18.22 10.32 -3.32
CA ILE A 297 -17.02 10.53 -4.17
C ILE A 297 -17.28 11.63 -5.20
N ALA A 298 -18.42 11.59 -5.88
CA ALA A 298 -18.85 12.60 -6.84
C ALA A 298 -18.96 13.98 -6.20
N LYS A 299 -19.62 14.07 -5.04
CA LYS A 299 -19.76 15.32 -4.26
C LYS A 299 -18.39 15.89 -3.84
N ALA A 300 -17.42 15.04 -3.60
CA ALA A 300 -16.05 15.44 -3.29
C ALA A 300 -15.26 15.95 -4.52
N GLY A 301 -15.82 15.82 -5.73
CA GLY A 301 -15.26 16.33 -6.98
C GLY A 301 -14.26 15.39 -7.64
N ALA A 302 -14.26 14.09 -7.31
CA ALA A 302 -13.47 13.10 -8.03
C ALA A 302 -14.06 12.86 -9.44
N THR A 303 -13.18 12.51 -10.39
CA THR A 303 -13.53 12.38 -11.81
C THR A 303 -13.49 10.95 -12.33
N ALA A 304 -12.77 10.05 -11.69
CA ALA A 304 -12.70 8.66 -12.09
C ALA A 304 -12.56 7.72 -10.88
N VAL A 305 -13.04 6.48 -11.04
CA VAL A 305 -13.05 5.46 -9.99
C VAL A 305 -12.58 4.13 -10.53
N VAL A 306 -11.76 3.41 -9.76
CA VAL A 306 -11.45 1.99 -9.98
C VAL A 306 -11.90 1.15 -8.79
N GLN A 307 -12.53 0.02 -9.09
CA GLN A 307 -13.00 -0.98 -8.13
C GLN A 307 -13.01 -2.38 -8.76
N PRO A 308 -13.11 -3.45 -7.95
CA PRO A 308 -13.15 -4.80 -8.52
C PRO A 308 -14.45 -5.13 -9.28
N GLY A 309 -15.58 -4.54 -8.91
CA GLY A 309 -16.90 -5.01 -9.34
C GLY A 309 -17.32 -6.31 -8.64
N GLY A 310 -18.42 -6.92 -9.08
CA GLY A 310 -18.94 -8.18 -8.55
C GLY A 310 -20.09 -8.03 -7.54
N SER A 311 -20.59 -6.81 -7.33
CA SER A 311 -21.80 -6.57 -6.56
C SER A 311 -23.06 -6.92 -7.36
N LYS A 312 -24.10 -7.41 -6.69
CA LYS A 312 -25.44 -7.54 -7.30
C LYS A 312 -26.01 -6.18 -7.73
N ARG A 313 -25.46 -5.09 -7.24
CA ARG A 313 -25.88 -3.72 -7.55
C ARG A 313 -24.87 -2.94 -8.43
N ASP A 314 -23.98 -3.63 -9.11
CA ASP A 314 -23.01 -2.97 -10.00
C ASP A 314 -23.72 -2.06 -11.02
N ALA A 315 -24.85 -2.51 -11.58
CA ALA A 315 -25.62 -1.70 -12.53
C ALA A 315 -26.12 -0.36 -11.93
N GLU A 316 -26.54 -0.35 -10.67
CA GLU A 316 -26.94 0.87 -9.93
C GLU A 316 -25.75 1.81 -9.73
N VAL A 317 -24.61 1.26 -9.35
CA VAL A 317 -23.38 2.04 -9.09
C VAL A 317 -22.81 2.62 -10.38
N VAL A 318 -22.84 1.84 -11.49
CA VAL A 318 -22.43 2.32 -12.83
C VAL A 318 -23.37 3.42 -13.33
N ALA A 319 -24.70 3.26 -13.15
CA ALA A 319 -25.65 4.30 -13.51
C ALA A 319 -25.40 5.61 -12.74
N ALA A 320 -25.11 5.53 -11.45
CA ALA A 320 -24.75 6.69 -10.65
C ALA A 320 -23.44 7.34 -11.12
N ALA A 321 -22.44 6.54 -11.54
CA ALA A 321 -21.20 7.08 -12.13
C ALA A 321 -21.48 7.84 -13.43
N ASP A 322 -22.34 7.28 -14.31
CA ASP A 322 -22.77 7.95 -15.54
C ASP A 322 -23.58 9.24 -15.26
N GLU A 323 -24.43 9.26 -14.23
CA GLU A 323 -25.18 10.46 -13.81
C GLU A 323 -24.25 11.60 -13.38
N HIS A 324 -23.13 11.26 -12.75
CA HIS A 324 -22.14 12.23 -12.24
C HIS A 324 -20.97 12.49 -13.22
N ASP A 325 -21.01 11.94 -14.44
CA ASP A 325 -19.93 12.02 -15.44
C ASP A 325 -18.56 11.50 -14.91
N ILE A 326 -18.60 10.48 -14.05
CA ILE A 326 -17.43 9.80 -13.50
C ILE A 326 -17.08 8.60 -14.39
N ALA A 327 -15.81 8.50 -14.81
CA ALA A 327 -15.33 7.30 -15.47
C ALA A 327 -15.14 6.18 -14.44
N MET A 328 -15.62 4.97 -14.73
CA MET A 328 -15.45 3.81 -13.86
C MET A 328 -14.76 2.65 -14.54
N VAL A 329 -13.73 2.13 -13.87
CA VAL A 329 -12.98 0.94 -14.28
C VAL A 329 -13.23 -0.18 -13.28
N MET A 330 -13.52 -1.38 -13.79
CA MET A 330 -13.58 -2.60 -12.99
C MET A 330 -12.39 -3.49 -13.29
N THR A 331 -11.72 -3.98 -12.23
CA THR A 331 -10.52 -4.83 -12.33
C THR A 331 -10.83 -6.31 -12.30
N GLY A 332 -12.03 -6.72 -11.85
CA GLY A 332 -12.39 -8.12 -11.63
C GLY A 332 -11.62 -8.80 -10.48
N ARG A 333 -10.76 -8.08 -9.78
CA ARG A 333 -9.95 -8.60 -8.66
C ARG A 333 -9.99 -7.62 -7.48
N ARG A 334 -10.25 -8.13 -6.28
CA ARG A 334 -10.22 -7.34 -5.04
C ARG A 334 -8.92 -7.60 -4.27
N HIS A 335 -8.51 -6.63 -3.47
CA HIS A 335 -7.31 -6.70 -2.62
C HIS A 335 -7.65 -6.37 -1.18
N PHE A 336 -8.28 -7.30 -0.47
CA PHE A 336 -8.55 -7.12 0.95
C PHE A 336 -7.32 -7.44 1.80
N TRP A 337 -7.01 -6.52 2.70
CA TRP A 337 -5.97 -6.70 3.70
C TRP A 337 -6.49 -6.41 5.11
N HIS A 338 -6.40 -7.41 6.00
CA HIS A 338 -6.90 -7.32 7.37
C HIS A 338 -5.76 -7.40 8.41
#